data_7cf606c392910a2cdd63dd47e68f7ede
#
_entry.id   7cf606c392910a2cdd63dd47e68f7ede
#
_cell.length_a   1.000
_cell.length_b   1.000
_cell.length_c   1.000
_cell.angle_alpha   90.00
_cell.angle_beta   90.00
_cell.angle_gamma   90.00
#
_symmetry.space_group_name_H-M   'P 1'
#
loop_
_entity.id
_entity.type
_entity.pdbx_description
1 polymer ?
#
loop_
_entity_poly.entity_id
_entity_poly.type
_entity_poly.pdbx_seq_one_letter_code
_entity_poly.pdbx_strand_id
1 'polypeptide(L)'
;MNRLYDHLSLLHVTPGIRRYGLLFILLIQMGSCVKNDIEVINTIAPISSLPTQSGRNIETVYTDSAKLQLIIRAPEMNRFTMNKEEPYIEFPKGIDVEFYSKEEEIQSTLEANYAIYYEAKELWEARHNVVAVNKEGEVLNTESLFWDEKKKLIYSDKFVKITTVDEVIFGEGFEANQDFTDWKIRKVTGTLYIENE
;
A
#
# COMPACT_ATOMS: atom_id res chain seq x y z
N MET A 1 38.63 -52.34 -45.86
CA MET A 1 39.51 -51.29 -46.28
C MET A 1 39.73 -50.40 -45.06
N ASN A 2 40.83 -50.63 -44.46
CA ASN A 2 41.32 -50.24 -43.14
C ASN A 2 41.77 -48.81 -43.02
N ARG A 3 41.89 -48.40 -41.78
CA ARG A 3 42.63 -47.26 -41.22
C ARG A 3 41.88 -45.93 -41.12
N LEU A 4 41.35 -45.72 -39.91
CA LEU A 4 41.30 -44.41 -39.22
C LEU A 4 40.87 -44.58 -37.74
N TYR A 5 41.55 -45.48 -37.03
CA TYR A 5 41.46 -45.57 -35.59
C TYR A 5 42.86 -45.79 -34.99
N ASP A 6 43.59 -44.70 -34.85
CA ASP A 6 44.76 -44.67 -33.99
C ASP A 6 45.21 -43.23 -33.86
N HIS A 7 44.72 -42.52 -32.90
CA HIS A 7 45.35 -41.38 -32.19
C HIS A 7 44.47 -40.86 -31.06
N LEU A 8 44.02 -41.76 -30.18
CA LEU A 8 43.67 -41.38 -28.83
C LEU A 8 44.75 -41.93 -27.90
N SER A 9 45.93 -41.31 -27.93
CA SER A 9 46.96 -41.57 -26.91
C SER A 9 46.45 -41.08 -25.58
N LEU A 10 46.11 -42.01 -24.73
CA LEU A 10 45.84 -41.92 -23.30
C LEU A 10 46.88 -40.98 -22.64
N LEU A 11 46.52 -39.79 -22.30
CA LEU A 11 47.21 -38.99 -21.30
C LEU A 11 47.13 -39.75 -19.97
N HIS A 12 48.19 -40.52 -19.69
CA HIS A 12 48.47 -41.09 -18.39
C HIS A 12 48.75 -39.93 -17.41
N VAL A 13 47.69 -39.32 -16.89
CA VAL A 13 47.79 -38.34 -15.79
C VAL A 13 48.16 -39.15 -14.55
N THR A 14 49.40 -38.98 -14.09
CA THR A 14 49.91 -39.63 -12.88
C THR A 14 48.98 -39.35 -11.70
N PRO A 15 48.75 -40.31 -10.78
CA PRO A 15 47.76 -40.15 -9.67
C PRO A 15 48.04 -38.93 -8.75
N GLY A 16 49.28 -38.45 -8.74
CA GLY A 16 49.66 -37.20 -8.03
C GLY A 16 49.06 -35.96 -8.65
N ILE A 17 49.15 -35.80 -9.98
CA ILE A 17 48.64 -34.60 -10.69
C ILE A 17 47.09 -34.50 -10.57
N ARG A 18 46.41 -35.64 -10.59
CA ARG A 18 44.96 -35.72 -10.42
C ARG A 18 44.51 -35.26 -9.04
N ARG A 19 45.29 -35.58 -7.99
CA ARG A 19 45.02 -35.17 -6.61
C ARG A 19 45.23 -33.66 -6.37
N TYR A 20 46.32 -33.12 -6.91
CA TYR A 20 46.60 -31.67 -6.81
C TYR A 20 45.69 -30.82 -7.72
N GLY A 21 45.29 -31.31 -8.88
CA GLY A 21 44.32 -30.67 -9.75
C GLY A 21 42.94 -30.52 -9.10
N LEU A 22 42.49 -31.55 -8.38
CA LEU A 22 41.22 -31.52 -7.67
C LEU A 22 41.26 -30.55 -6.47
N LEU A 23 42.40 -30.48 -5.79
CA LEU A 23 42.63 -29.54 -4.69
C LEU A 23 42.71 -28.09 -5.17
N PHE A 24 43.29 -27.85 -6.35
CA PHE A 24 43.38 -26.54 -6.97
C PHE A 24 42.01 -26.02 -7.44
N ILE A 25 41.16 -26.90 -8.00
CA ILE A 25 39.77 -26.58 -8.38
C ILE A 25 38.94 -26.25 -7.14
N LEU A 26 39.13 -26.96 -6.02
CA LEU A 26 38.42 -26.70 -4.76
C LEU A 26 38.84 -25.35 -4.13
N LEU A 27 40.09 -24.93 -4.29
CA LEU A 27 40.59 -23.63 -3.79
C LEU A 27 40.07 -22.44 -4.60
N ILE A 28 39.76 -22.60 -5.89
CA ILE A 28 39.21 -21.53 -6.74
C ILE A 28 37.74 -21.16 -6.33
N GLN A 29 37.00 -22.12 -5.75
CA GLN A 29 35.62 -21.88 -5.30
C GLN A 29 35.52 -20.99 -4.04
N MET A 30 36.60 -20.79 -3.31
CA MET A 30 36.63 -19.96 -2.08
C MET A 30 36.79 -18.45 -2.33
N GLY A 31 37.04 -18.05 -3.60
CA GLY A 31 37.32 -16.65 -3.96
C GLY A 31 36.10 -15.80 -4.36
N SER A 32 34.87 -16.32 -4.35
CA SER A 32 33.69 -15.63 -4.86
C SER A 32 32.84 -14.90 -3.79
N CYS A 33 33.45 -14.41 -2.72
CA CYS A 33 32.80 -13.41 -1.87
C CYS A 33 33.03 -12.01 -2.45
N VAL A 34 32.13 -11.57 -3.33
CA VAL A 34 32.01 -10.16 -3.67
C VAL A 34 31.52 -9.43 -2.41
N LYS A 35 32.36 -8.58 -1.82
CA LYS A 35 31.92 -7.65 -0.78
C LYS A 35 30.92 -6.72 -1.41
N ASN A 36 29.66 -6.85 -1.08
CA ASN A 36 28.68 -5.81 -1.33
C ASN A 36 29.04 -4.61 -0.45
N ASP A 37 29.52 -3.55 -1.05
CA ASP A 37 29.80 -2.29 -0.39
C ASP A 37 28.46 -1.63 -0.03
N ILE A 38 28.05 -1.81 1.23
CA ILE A 38 26.83 -1.19 1.79
C ILE A 38 26.94 0.35 1.76
N GLU A 39 28.17 0.90 1.78
CA GLU A 39 28.39 2.35 1.65
C GLU A 39 27.93 2.92 0.32
N VAL A 40 28.05 2.19 -0.79
CA VAL A 40 27.62 2.66 -2.13
C VAL A 40 26.08 2.71 -2.20
N ILE A 41 25.38 1.81 -1.51
CA ILE A 41 23.90 1.80 -1.48
C ILE A 41 23.38 3.02 -0.69
N ASN A 42 24.03 3.38 0.39
CA ASN A 42 23.68 4.55 1.23
C ASN A 42 23.89 5.90 0.54
N THR A 43 24.72 5.98 -0.52
CA THR A 43 24.93 7.21 -1.28
C THR A 43 23.85 7.42 -2.35
N ILE A 44 23.12 6.38 -2.78
CA ILE A 44 22.08 6.46 -3.82
C ILE A 44 20.72 6.79 -3.22
N ALA A 45 20.37 6.22 -2.08
CA ALA A 45 19.19 6.58 -1.28
C ALA A 45 19.43 6.15 0.17
N PRO A 46 19.11 6.97 1.17
CA PRO A 46 19.16 6.53 2.56
C PRO A 46 18.24 5.33 2.73
N ILE A 47 18.74 4.25 3.34
CA ILE A 47 17.98 2.99 3.54
C ILE A 47 16.62 3.25 4.21
N SER A 48 16.55 4.29 5.05
CA SER A 48 15.31 4.72 5.71
C SER A 48 14.22 5.24 4.76
N SER A 49 14.57 5.62 3.53
CA SER A 49 13.62 6.10 2.51
C SER A 49 13.11 5.00 1.57
N LEU A 50 13.62 3.77 1.70
CA LEU A 50 13.18 2.65 0.89
C LEU A 50 12.04 1.90 1.59
N PRO A 51 10.99 1.51 0.85
CA PRO A 51 9.93 0.68 1.42
C PRO A 51 10.49 -0.69 1.81
N THR A 52 10.06 -1.20 2.95
CA THR A 52 10.38 -2.57 3.40
C THR A 52 9.54 -3.62 2.69
N GLN A 53 8.38 -3.20 2.18
CA GLN A 53 7.48 -4.04 1.39
C GLN A 53 6.78 -3.16 0.35
N SER A 54 6.64 -3.68 -0.88
CA SER A 54 5.88 -3.03 -1.95
C SER A 54 4.94 -4.03 -2.61
N GLY A 55 3.76 -3.57 -3.02
CA GLY A 55 2.77 -4.33 -3.76
C GLY A 55 2.20 -3.53 -4.93
N ARG A 56 1.73 -4.22 -5.97
CA ARG A 56 1.02 -3.62 -7.09
C ARG A 56 -0.30 -4.34 -7.32
N ASN A 57 -1.33 -3.58 -7.73
CA ASN A 57 -2.69 -4.07 -7.96
C ASN A 57 -3.15 -4.93 -6.77
N ILE A 58 -3.05 -4.35 -5.57
CA ILE A 58 -3.41 -5.04 -4.35
C ILE A 58 -4.92 -4.99 -4.12
N GLU A 59 -5.42 -6.06 -3.54
CA GLU A 59 -6.72 -6.10 -2.89
C GLU A 59 -6.52 -6.65 -1.48
N THR A 60 -7.01 -5.93 -0.49
CA THR A 60 -6.97 -6.32 0.92
C THR A 60 -8.39 -6.47 1.41
N VAL A 61 -8.71 -7.67 1.90
CA VAL A 61 -10.02 -7.98 2.49
C VAL A 61 -9.85 -8.04 4.00
N TYR A 62 -10.57 -7.18 4.70
CA TYR A 62 -10.60 -7.18 6.16
C TYR A 62 -11.89 -7.79 6.67
N THR A 63 -11.77 -8.76 7.58
CA THR A 63 -12.90 -9.45 8.19
C THR A 63 -12.81 -9.38 9.71
N ASP A 64 -13.93 -9.19 10.37
CA ASP A 64 -14.06 -9.35 11.83
C ASP A 64 -15.12 -10.40 12.14
N SER A 65 -14.76 -11.35 13.04
CA SER A 65 -15.65 -12.46 13.45
C SER A 65 -16.24 -13.21 12.24
N ALA A 66 -15.40 -13.47 11.23
CA ALA A 66 -15.74 -14.11 9.95
C ALA A 66 -16.76 -13.34 9.08
N LYS A 67 -16.97 -12.05 9.34
CA LYS A 67 -17.79 -11.18 8.52
C LYS A 67 -16.94 -10.15 7.80
N LEU A 68 -17.24 -9.90 6.54
CA LEU A 68 -16.61 -8.89 5.73
C LEU A 68 -16.88 -7.50 6.34
N GLN A 69 -15.83 -6.70 6.54
CA GLN A 69 -15.93 -5.34 7.06
C GLN A 69 -15.58 -4.32 5.99
N LEU A 70 -14.48 -4.55 5.29
CA LEU A 70 -14.06 -3.66 4.21
C LEU A 70 -13.16 -4.36 3.19
N ILE A 71 -13.14 -3.83 1.99
CA ILE A 71 -12.20 -4.18 0.92
C ILE A 71 -11.46 -2.90 0.52
N ILE A 72 -10.12 -2.97 0.51
CA ILE A 72 -9.27 -1.90 -0.01
C ILE A 72 -8.63 -2.37 -1.29
N ARG A 73 -8.75 -1.59 -2.38
CA ARG A 73 -8.04 -1.79 -3.63
C ARG A 73 -7.09 -0.63 -3.90
N ALA A 74 -5.88 -0.93 -4.35
CA ALA A 74 -4.92 0.10 -4.70
C ALA A 74 -4.00 -0.36 -5.84
N PRO A 75 -3.65 0.55 -6.79
CA PRO A 75 -2.68 0.25 -7.84
C PRO A 75 -1.27 0.01 -7.31
N GLU A 76 -0.90 0.66 -6.20
CA GLU A 76 0.42 0.56 -5.57
C GLU A 76 0.33 0.77 -4.06
N MET A 77 1.11 -0.04 -3.32
CA MET A 77 1.26 0.06 -1.88
C MET A 77 2.75 -0.04 -1.52
N ASN A 78 3.20 0.82 -0.63
CA ASN A 78 4.55 0.84 -0.10
C ASN A 78 4.51 0.93 1.42
N ARG A 79 5.11 -0.04 2.13
CA ARG A 79 5.18 -0.08 3.59
C ARG A 79 6.57 0.32 4.06
N PHE A 80 6.64 1.22 5.04
CA PHE A 80 7.87 1.75 5.60
C PHE A 80 7.92 1.45 7.11
N THR A 81 8.85 0.61 7.53
CA THR A 81 9.00 0.16 8.94
C THR A 81 10.38 0.46 9.53
N MET A 82 11.27 1.10 8.76
CA MET A 82 12.61 1.42 9.24
C MET A 82 12.58 2.44 10.38
N ASN A 83 11.63 3.40 10.35
CA ASN A 83 11.32 4.20 11.52
C ASN A 83 10.35 3.42 12.42
N LYS A 84 10.88 2.77 13.45
CA LYS A 84 10.08 1.94 14.37
C LYS A 84 9.07 2.74 15.20
N GLU A 85 9.27 4.05 15.35
CA GLU A 85 8.37 4.91 16.13
C GLU A 85 7.14 5.30 15.32
N GLU A 86 7.28 5.42 14.01
CA GLU A 86 6.19 5.81 13.11
C GLU A 86 6.17 4.95 11.82
N PRO A 87 5.87 3.64 11.93
CA PRO A 87 5.67 2.81 10.74
C PRO A 87 4.40 3.24 10.01
N TYR A 88 4.46 3.25 8.67
CA TYR A 88 3.31 3.64 7.85
C TYR A 88 3.25 2.86 6.54
N ILE A 89 2.04 2.82 5.98
CA ILE A 89 1.76 2.28 4.64
C ILE A 89 1.28 3.44 3.77
N GLU A 90 1.89 3.61 2.61
CA GLU A 90 1.57 4.63 1.63
C GLU A 90 0.93 4.00 0.39
N PHE A 91 -0.08 4.68 -0.15
CA PHE A 91 -0.78 4.35 -1.38
C PHE A 91 -0.62 5.53 -2.36
N PRO A 92 0.52 5.62 -3.07
CA PRO A 92 0.89 6.82 -3.82
C PRO A 92 0.07 7.05 -5.09
N LYS A 93 -0.71 6.05 -5.52
CA LYS A 93 -1.58 6.10 -6.71
C LYS A 93 -3.07 5.99 -6.38
N GLY A 94 -3.40 6.31 -5.12
CA GLY A 94 -4.76 6.30 -4.62
C GLY A 94 -5.25 4.97 -4.09
N ILE A 95 -6.46 5.02 -3.56
CA ILE A 95 -7.21 3.88 -3.02
C ILE A 95 -8.66 3.95 -3.44
N ASP A 96 -9.29 2.78 -3.46
CA ASP A 96 -10.72 2.55 -3.52
C ASP A 96 -11.08 1.64 -2.34
N VAL A 97 -12.04 2.06 -1.52
CA VAL A 97 -12.46 1.34 -0.31
C VAL A 97 -13.96 1.14 -0.31
N GLU A 98 -14.39 -0.09 -0.08
CA GLU A 98 -15.79 -0.46 0.14
C GLU A 98 -15.96 -0.90 1.60
N PHE A 99 -16.88 -0.28 2.32
CA PHE A 99 -17.27 -0.64 3.68
C PHE A 99 -18.56 -1.46 3.65
N TYR A 100 -18.62 -2.51 4.46
CA TYR A 100 -19.72 -3.47 4.46
C TYR A 100 -20.45 -3.51 5.80
N SER A 101 -21.75 -3.74 5.74
CA SER A 101 -22.59 -4.03 6.90
C SER A 101 -22.37 -5.46 7.42
N LYS A 102 -23.01 -5.78 8.54
CA LYS A 102 -23.05 -7.16 9.06
C LYS A 102 -23.77 -8.14 8.14
N GLU A 103 -24.61 -7.65 7.25
CA GLU A 103 -25.37 -8.38 6.22
C GLU A 103 -24.60 -8.49 4.91
N GLU A 104 -23.33 -8.00 4.89
CA GLU A 104 -22.44 -7.98 3.71
C GLU A 104 -22.96 -7.10 2.55
N GLU A 105 -23.71 -6.05 2.89
CA GLU A 105 -24.14 -5.02 1.96
C GLU A 105 -23.18 -3.81 2.04
N ILE A 106 -22.89 -3.16 0.91
CA ILE A 106 -22.08 -1.95 0.86
C ILE A 106 -22.81 -0.83 1.61
N GLN A 107 -22.18 -0.30 2.65
CA GLN A 107 -22.67 0.82 3.45
C GLN A 107 -22.13 2.14 2.97
N SER A 108 -20.87 2.15 2.57
CA SER A 108 -20.21 3.34 2.03
C SER A 108 -19.02 2.97 1.18
N THR A 109 -18.61 3.90 0.33
CA THR A 109 -17.39 3.81 -0.48
C THR A 109 -16.52 5.05 -0.26
N LEU A 110 -15.21 4.91 -0.43
CA LEU A 110 -14.28 6.01 -0.39
C LEU A 110 -13.24 5.86 -1.49
N GLU A 111 -13.04 6.91 -2.26
CA GLU A 111 -11.98 7.03 -3.26
C GLU A 111 -11.07 8.22 -2.94
N ALA A 112 -9.77 8.08 -3.21
CA ALA A 112 -8.82 9.16 -3.09
C ALA A 112 -7.61 8.93 -4.01
N ASN A 113 -6.96 10.02 -4.46
CA ASN A 113 -5.79 9.91 -5.32
C ASN A 113 -4.50 9.58 -4.56
N TYR A 114 -4.53 9.67 -3.23
CA TYR A 114 -3.42 9.34 -2.34
C TYR A 114 -3.97 8.92 -0.98
N ALA A 115 -3.33 7.96 -0.34
CA ALA A 115 -3.63 7.65 1.06
C ALA A 115 -2.38 7.20 1.82
N ILE A 116 -2.43 7.34 3.13
CA ILE A 116 -1.41 6.87 4.07
C ILE A 116 -2.09 6.31 5.32
N TYR A 117 -1.57 5.18 5.81
CA TYR A 117 -1.99 4.57 7.06
C TYR A 117 -0.84 4.60 8.08
N TYR A 118 -1.01 5.30 9.17
CA TYR A 118 -0.08 5.39 10.28
C TYR A 118 -0.36 4.24 11.27
N GLU A 119 0.41 3.15 11.18
CA GLU A 119 0.16 1.90 11.90
C GLU A 119 0.14 2.09 13.43
N ALA A 120 1.09 2.84 13.99
CA ALA A 120 1.17 3.08 15.44
C ALA A 120 0.02 3.93 15.98
N LYS A 121 -0.56 4.78 15.13
CA LYS A 121 -1.68 5.67 15.47
C LYS A 121 -3.04 5.05 15.18
N GLU A 122 -3.10 3.99 14.35
CA GLU A 122 -4.32 3.43 13.76
C GLU A 122 -5.16 4.54 13.08
N LEU A 123 -4.44 5.35 12.27
CA LEU A 123 -4.98 6.54 11.63
C LEU A 123 -4.77 6.46 10.13
N TRP A 124 -5.84 6.54 9.39
CA TRP A 124 -5.84 6.73 7.93
C TRP A 124 -5.94 8.20 7.57
N GLU A 125 -5.25 8.57 6.52
CA GLU A 125 -5.37 9.88 5.89
C GLU A 125 -5.50 9.70 4.38
N ALA A 126 -6.65 10.08 3.83
CA ALA A 126 -6.90 10.15 2.40
C ALA A 126 -6.72 11.60 1.94
N ARG A 127 -6.07 11.81 0.80
CA ARG A 127 -5.75 13.13 0.25
C ARG A 127 -6.01 13.19 -1.25
N HIS A 128 -6.25 14.41 -1.71
CA HIS A 128 -6.41 14.76 -3.12
C HIS A 128 -7.63 14.11 -3.75
N ASN A 129 -8.63 14.94 -4.02
CA ASN A 129 -9.89 14.55 -4.62
C ASN A 129 -10.56 13.37 -3.86
N VAL A 130 -10.72 13.53 -2.55
CA VAL A 130 -11.40 12.56 -1.72
C VAL A 130 -12.90 12.62 -1.98
N VAL A 131 -13.47 11.48 -2.33
CA VAL A 131 -14.90 11.29 -2.55
C VAL A 131 -15.37 10.15 -1.66
N ALA A 132 -16.37 10.39 -0.80
CA ALA A 132 -17.02 9.35 -0.04
C ALA A 132 -18.51 9.37 -0.32
N VAL A 133 -19.10 8.17 -0.44
CA VAL A 133 -20.53 8.01 -0.72
C VAL A 133 -21.11 7.04 0.31
N ASN A 134 -22.20 7.43 0.98
CA ASN A 134 -22.91 6.54 1.89
C ASN A 134 -24.03 5.76 1.16
N LYS A 135 -24.69 4.86 1.88
CA LYS A 135 -25.78 4.01 1.32
C LYS A 135 -27.01 4.80 0.90
N GLU A 136 -27.22 6.00 1.43
CA GLU A 136 -28.29 6.91 1.06
C GLU A 136 -27.97 7.66 -0.24
N GLY A 137 -26.74 7.51 -0.80
CA GLY A 137 -26.28 8.19 -2.00
C GLY A 137 -25.79 9.61 -1.74
N GLU A 138 -25.61 10.02 -0.48
CA GLU A 138 -25.01 11.30 -0.16
C GLU A 138 -23.52 11.28 -0.44
N VAL A 139 -23.01 12.33 -1.08
CA VAL A 139 -21.63 12.42 -1.58
C VAL A 139 -20.88 13.52 -0.84
N LEU A 140 -19.81 13.13 -0.14
CA LEU A 140 -18.83 14.05 0.42
C LEU A 140 -17.66 14.23 -0.55
N ASN A 141 -17.30 15.48 -0.82
CA ASN A 141 -16.07 15.85 -1.52
C ASN A 141 -15.18 16.71 -0.62
N THR A 142 -13.89 16.39 -0.55
CA THR A 142 -12.88 17.16 0.20
C THR A 142 -11.47 16.90 -0.32
N GLU A 143 -10.51 17.73 0.08
CA GLU A 143 -9.09 17.54 -0.25
C GLU A 143 -8.36 16.62 0.74
N SER A 144 -8.90 16.44 1.94
CA SER A 144 -8.29 15.54 2.95
C SER A 144 -9.36 15.03 3.90
N LEU A 145 -9.26 13.73 4.21
CA LEU A 145 -10.14 13.05 5.14
C LEU A 145 -9.31 12.13 6.03
N PHE A 146 -9.58 12.16 7.32
CA PHE A 146 -8.97 11.29 8.31
C PHE A 146 -9.98 10.29 8.84
N TRP A 147 -9.53 9.05 9.08
CA TRP A 147 -10.28 8.04 9.83
C TRP A 147 -9.43 7.55 11.00
N ASP A 148 -9.85 7.89 12.21
CA ASP A 148 -9.27 7.43 13.48
C ASP A 148 -10.02 6.16 13.90
N GLU A 149 -9.39 4.99 13.70
CA GLU A 149 -10.00 3.70 14.02
C GLU A 149 -10.28 3.56 15.52
N LYS A 150 -9.37 4.06 16.37
CA LYS A 150 -9.52 4.01 17.83
C LYS A 150 -10.74 4.77 18.32
N LYS A 151 -10.96 5.95 17.72
CA LYS A 151 -12.10 6.81 18.08
C LYS A 151 -13.37 6.48 17.30
N LYS A 152 -13.26 5.63 16.27
CA LYS A 152 -14.34 5.36 15.31
C LYS A 152 -14.90 6.63 14.70
N LEU A 153 -14.00 7.55 14.36
CA LEU A 153 -14.32 8.89 13.91
C LEU A 153 -13.71 9.16 12.54
N ILE A 154 -14.52 9.60 11.62
CA ILE A 154 -14.09 10.17 10.34
C ILE A 154 -14.17 11.69 10.46
N TYR A 155 -13.13 12.41 10.03
CA TYR A 155 -13.13 13.87 10.11
C TYR A 155 -12.29 14.53 9.03
N SER A 156 -12.60 15.80 8.77
CA SER A 156 -11.81 16.71 7.96
C SER A 156 -11.75 18.08 8.63
N ASP A 157 -10.63 18.77 8.53
CA ASP A 157 -10.46 20.17 8.91
C ASP A 157 -10.47 21.09 7.68
N LYS A 158 -10.64 20.53 6.50
CA LYS A 158 -10.66 21.23 5.21
C LYS A 158 -12.07 21.67 4.84
N PHE A 159 -12.13 22.39 3.71
CA PHE A 159 -13.39 22.66 3.04
C PHE A 159 -14.03 21.37 2.57
N VAL A 160 -15.34 21.27 2.77
CA VAL A 160 -16.16 20.13 2.36
C VAL A 160 -17.35 20.59 1.54
N LYS A 161 -17.74 19.75 0.60
CA LYS A 161 -19.00 19.83 -0.13
C LYS A 161 -19.75 18.53 0.11
N ILE A 162 -20.98 18.61 0.61
CA ILE A 162 -21.88 17.46 0.73
C ILE A 162 -23.04 17.66 -0.22
N THR A 163 -23.30 16.66 -1.03
CA THR A 163 -24.43 16.60 -1.96
C THR A 163 -25.39 15.54 -1.47
N THR A 164 -26.60 15.91 -1.16
CA THR A 164 -27.72 15.03 -0.82
C THR A 164 -28.73 15.02 -1.98
N VAL A 165 -29.86 14.37 -1.80
CA VAL A 165 -30.96 14.36 -2.80
C VAL A 165 -31.57 15.77 -2.96
N ASP A 166 -31.66 16.54 -1.85
CA ASP A 166 -32.40 17.78 -1.81
C ASP A 166 -31.52 19.04 -1.85
N GLU A 167 -30.25 18.93 -1.44
CA GLU A 167 -29.40 20.10 -1.27
C GLU A 167 -27.92 19.82 -1.46
N VAL A 168 -27.15 20.87 -1.73
CA VAL A 168 -25.69 20.89 -1.71
C VAL A 168 -25.24 21.81 -0.60
N ILE A 169 -24.51 21.27 0.38
CA ILE A 169 -24.04 22.00 1.56
C ILE A 169 -22.52 22.18 1.45
N PHE A 170 -22.08 23.40 1.73
CA PHE A 170 -20.67 23.77 1.76
C PHE A 170 -20.27 24.20 3.16
N GLY A 171 -19.05 23.84 3.57
CA GLY A 171 -18.55 24.29 4.87
C GLY A 171 -17.09 23.94 5.12
N GLU A 172 -16.63 24.27 6.32
CA GLU A 172 -15.30 23.96 6.84
C GLU A 172 -15.41 23.02 8.04
N GLY A 173 -14.62 21.95 8.02
CA GLY A 173 -14.61 20.96 9.07
C GLY A 173 -15.82 20.03 9.02
N PHE A 174 -15.52 18.74 9.04
CA PHE A 174 -16.48 17.65 8.93
C PHE A 174 -16.18 16.60 9.98
N GLU A 175 -17.19 15.99 10.53
CA GLU A 175 -17.11 14.85 11.42
C GLU A 175 -18.24 13.86 11.10
N ALA A 176 -17.93 12.55 11.12
CA ALA A 176 -18.90 11.48 10.92
C ALA A 176 -18.51 10.22 11.72
N ASN A 177 -19.50 9.34 11.97
CA ASN A 177 -19.25 7.99 12.39
C ASN A 177 -18.63 7.16 11.24
N GLN A 178 -18.13 5.94 11.53
CA GLN A 178 -17.48 5.08 10.53
C GLN A 178 -18.39 4.69 9.35
N ASP A 179 -19.69 4.58 9.60
CA ASP A 179 -20.67 4.15 8.61
C ASP A 179 -21.19 5.33 7.74
N PHE A 180 -20.71 6.55 8.00
CA PHE A 180 -21.13 7.78 7.32
C PHE A 180 -22.65 8.08 7.42
N THR A 181 -23.34 7.47 8.39
CA THR A 181 -24.77 7.62 8.59
C THR A 181 -25.14 8.81 9.48
N ASP A 182 -24.20 9.25 10.33
CA ASP A 182 -24.36 10.41 11.20
C ASP A 182 -23.16 11.33 11.00
N TRP A 183 -23.42 12.49 10.39
CA TRP A 183 -22.40 13.46 10.05
C TRP A 183 -22.80 14.89 10.37
N LYS A 184 -21.82 15.75 10.54
CA LYS A 184 -22.00 17.19 10.76
C LYS A 184 -20.87 17.99 10.12
N ILE A 185 -21.21 19.21 9.68
CA ILE A 185 -20.25 20.23 9.27
C ILE A 185 -20.10 21.21 10.44
N ARG A 186 -18.87 21.49 10.85
CA ARG A 186 -18.60 22.40 11.97
C ARG A 186 -18.96 23.83 11.68
N LYS A 187 -18.73 24.28 10.44
CA LYS A 187 -19.01 25.64 10.01
C LYS A 187 -19.59 25.62 8.60
N VAL A 188 -20.91 25.68 8.50
CA VAL A 188 -21.61 25.79 7.21
C VAL A 188 -21.38 27.18 6.63
N THR A 189 -21.00 27.24 5.35
CA THR A 189 -20.72 28.50 4.62
C THR A 189 -21.74 28.78 3.53
N GLY A 190 -22.51 27.80 3.11
CA GLY A 190 -23.57 27.96 2.10
C GLY A 190 -24.36 26.68 1.91
N THR A 191 -25.60 26.83 1.46
CA THR A 191 -26.50 25.73 1.06
C THR A 191 -27.21 26.15 -0.23
N LEU A 192 -27.28 25.18 -1.17
CA LEU A 192 -28.04 25.31 -2.41
C LEU A 192 -29.09 24.20 -2.43
N TYR A 193 -30.35 24.53 -2.65
CA TYR A 193 -31.41 23.56 -2.80
C TYR A 193 -31.49 23.07 -4.25
N ILE A 194 -31.75 21.78 -4.43
CA ILE A 194 -31.92 21.14 -5.74
C ILE A 194 -33.41 21.07 -6.01
N GLU A 195 -33.88 21.80 -7.02
CA GLU A 195 -35.26 21.63 -7.51
C GLU A 195 -35.32 20.39 -8.38
N ASN A 196 -36.00 19.35 -7.91
CA ASN A 196 -36.32 18.17 -8.69
C ASN A 196 -37.58 18.48 -9.52
N GLU A 197 -37.46 18.62 -10.87
CA GLU A 197 -38.56 18.70 -11.80
C GLU A 197 -39.25 17.36 -12.02
#